data_007676927311314f204a7ec835223e02
#
_entry.id   007676927311314f204a7ec835223e02
#
_cell.length_a   1.000
_cell.length_b   1.000
_cell.length_c   1.000
_cell.angle_alpha   90.00
_cell.angle_beta   90.00
_cell.angle_gamma   90.00
#
_symmetry.space_group_name_H-M   'P 1'
#
loop_
_entity.id
_entity.type
_entity.pdbx_description
1 polymer ?
#
loop_
_entity_poly.entity_id
_entity_poly.type
_entity_poly.pdbx_seq_one_letter_code
_entity_poly.pdbx_strand_id
1 'polypeptide(L)' 'MSVKTATDIKQHLALLEHERVLALDTALRNDPRYMADLDEEILATRHAYVGSAVIEIAHLRASLSGENWG' A
#
# COMPACT_ATOMS: atom_id res chain seq x y z
N MET A 1 -2.20 -17.67 -8.92
CA MET A 1 -2.49 -16.51 -8.06
C MET A 1 -1.22 -15.70 -7.86
N SER A 2 -1.26 -14.44 -8.19
CA SER A 2 -0.06 -13.60 -8.08
C SER A 2 0.13 -13.06 -6.66
N VAL A 3 1.38 -13.02 -6.22
CA VAL A 3 1.74 -12.38 -4.95
C VAL A 3 1.84 -10.89 -5.21
N LYS A 4 1.23 -10.09 -4.35
CA LYS A 4 1.31 -8.64 -4.47
C LYS A 4 2.69 -8.14 -4.05
N THR A 5 3.35 -7.44 -4.95
CA THR A 5 4.62 -6.78 -4.67
C THR A 5 4.38 -5.41 -4.02
N ALA A 6 5.44 -4.81 -3.49
CA ALA A 6 5.35 -3.44 -2.97
C ALA A 6 4.86 -2.47 -4.04
N THR A 7 5.27 -2.65 -5.30
CA THR A 7 4.82 -1.82 -6.40
C THR A 7 3.32 -1.94 -6.63
N ASP A 8 2.78 -3.17 -6.59
CA ASP A 8 1.34 -3.40 -6.76
C ASP A 8 0.54 -2.73 -5.64
N ILE A 9 1.02 -2.86 -4.41
CA ILE A 9 0.38 -2.25 -3.24
C ILE A 9 0.43 -0.73 -3.34
N LYS A 10 1.54 -0.17 -3.79
CA LYS A 10 1.69 1.27 -4.00
C LYS A 10 0.72 1.79 -5.03
N GLN A 11 0.51 1.07 -6.12
CA GLN A 11 -0.47 1.44 -7.15
C GLN A 11 -1.88 1.42 -6.59
N HIS A 12 -2.22 0.39 -5.81
CA HIS A 12 -3.52 0.31 -5.16
C HIS A 12 -3.73 1.48 -4.18
N LEU A 13 -2.71 1.82 -3.42
CA LEU A 13 -2.76 2.95 -2.50
C LEU A 13 -3.01 4.27 -3.25
N ALA A 14 -2.34 4.47 -4.38
CA ALA A 14 -2.52 5.66 -5.20
C ALA A 14 -3.96 5.78 -5.71
N LEU A 15 -4.57 4.65 -6.11
CA LEU A 15 -5.96 4.63 -6.55
C LEU A 15 -6.92 4.99 -5.41
N LEU A 16 -6.67 4.47 -4.20
CA LEU A 16 -7.48 4.79 -3.03
C LEU A 16 -7.38 6.27 -2.66
N GLU A 17 -6.17 6.83 -2.69
CA GLU A 17 -5.97 8.25 -2.39
C GLU A 17 -6.64 9.14 -3.44
N HIS A 18 -6.60 8.74 -4.70
CA HIS A 18 -7.31 9.43 -5.77
C HIS A 18 -8.84 9.37 -5.56
N GLU A 19 -9.35 8.21 -5.20
CA GLU A 19 -10.76 8.04 -4.87
C GLU A 19 -11.18 8.97 -3.73
N ARG A 20 -10.32 9.12 -2.72
CA ARG A 20 -10.59 10.02 -1.59
C ARG A 20 -10.70 11.46 -2.04
N VAL A 21 -9.80 11.91 -2.90
CA VAL A 21 -9.85 13.27 -3.46
C VAL A 21 -11.16 13.49 -4.23
N LEU A 22 -11.54 12.52 -5.06
CA LEU A 22 -12.80 12.60 -5.80
C LEU A 22 -14.02 12.63 -4.89
N ALA A 23 -14.00 11.82 -3.83
CA ALA A 23 -15.11 11.78 -2.87
C ALA A 23 -15.31 13.12 -2.17
N LEU A 24 -14.22 13.85 -1.89
CA LEU A 24 -14.31 15.18 -1.26
C LEU A 24 -15.00 16.21 -2.16
N ASP A 25 -15.01 15.98 -3.47
CA ASP A 25 -15.68 16.86 -4.44
C ASP A 25 -17.14 16.47 -4.68
N THR A 26 -17.62 15.46 -3.97
CA THR A 26 -19.00 14.95 -4.14
C THR A 26 -19.73 14.94 -2.80
N ALA A 27 -21.01 14.56 -2.82
CA ALA A 27 -21.80 14.39 -1.62
C ALA A 27 -21.28 13.29 -0.70
N LEU A 28 -20.41 12.39 -1.20
CA LEU A 28 -19.82 11.33 -0.40
C LEU A 28 -18.97 11.85 0.75
N ARG A 29 -18.45 13.06 0.63
CA ARG A 29 -17.71 13.71 1.73
C ARG A 29 -18.56 13.84 3.00
N ASN A 30 -19.89 13.88 2.85
CA ASN A 30 -20.81 14.01 3.94
C ASN A 30 -21.31 12.67 4.49
N ASP A 31 -20.81 11.57 3.93
CA ASP A 31 -21.11 10.22 4.40
C ASP A 31 -19.97 9.78 5.32
N PRO A 32 -20.14 9.88 6.66
CA PRO A 32 -19.05 9.58 7.58
C PRO A 32 -18.63 8.12 7.54
N ARG A 33 -19.55 7.20 7.29
CA ARG A 33 -19.22 5.79 7.21
C ARG A 33 -18.38 5.47 5.97
N TYR A 34 -18.78 6.03 4.83
CA TYR A 34 -18.01 5.86 3.60
C TYR A 34 -16.59 6.39 3.77
N MET A 35 -16.45 7.61 4.29
CA MET A 35 -15.15 8.23 4.47
C MET A 35 -14.30 7.49 5.50
N ALA A 36 -14.90 7.00 6.57
CA ALA A 36 -14.17 6.23 7.59
C ALA A 36 -13.67 4.90 7.03
N ASP A 37 -14.50 4.20 6.28
CA ASP A 37 -14.12 2.92 5.66
C ASP A 37 -12.99 3.12 4.64
N LEU A 38 -13.07 4.20 3.87
CA LEU A 38 -12.03 4.54 2.89
C LEU A 38 -10.71 4.88 3.58
N ASP A 39 -10.74 5.69 4.63
CA ASP A 39 -9.56 6.07 5.41
C ASP A 39 -8.92 4.84 6.08
N GLU A 40 -9.75 3.92 6.59
CA GLU A 40 -9.26 2.68 7.18
C GLU A 40 -8.55 1.81 6.15
N GLU A 41 -9.12 1.69 4.96
CA GLU A 41 -8.49 0.93 3.87
C GLU A 41 -7.18 1.57 3.42
N ILE A 42 -7.13 2.89 3.33
CA ILE A 42 -5.89 3.61 3.01
C ILE A 42 -4.81 3.32 4.05
N LEU A 43 -5.16 3.40 5.33
CA LEU A 43 -4.20 3.14 6.41
C LEU A 43 -3.69 1.70 6.36
N ALA A 44 -4.59 0.73 6.20
CA ALA A 44 -4.22 -0.67 6.10
C ALA A 44 -3.31 -0.92 4.89
N THR A 45 -3.60 -0.27 3.77
CA THR A 45 -2.80 -0.41 2.55
C THR A 45 -1.42 0.22 2.71
N ARG A 46 -1.31 1.34 3.41
CA ARG A 46 -0.01 1.95 3.75
C ARG A 46 0.83 1.01 4.60
N HIS A 47 0.24 0.39 5.61
CA HIS A 47 0.95 -0.57 6.45
C HIS A 47 1.40 -1.78 5.64
N ALA A 48 0.57 -2.28 4.74
CA ALA A 48 0.91 -3.39 3.86
C ALA A 48 2.06 -3.02 2.92
N TYR A 49 2.07 -1.80 2.40
CA TYR A 49 3.14 -1.31 1.54
C TYR A 49 4.48 -1.28 2.29
N VAL A 50 4.50 -0.71 3.48
CA VAL A 50 5.73 -0.63 4.29
C VAL A 50 6.24 -2.02 4.61
N GLY A 51 5.36 -2.93 5.04
CA GLY A 51 5.74 -4.31 5.35
C GLY A 51 6.32 -5.04 4.14
N SER A 52 5.68 -4.90 2.98
CA SER A 52 6.14 -5.53 1.75
C SER A 52 7.48 -4.95 1.29
N ALA A 53 7.65 -3.64 1.38
CA ALA A 53 8.90 -2.98 1.00
C ALA A 53 10.05 -3.42 1.90
N VAL A 54 9.82 -3.55 3.20
CA VAL A 54 10.83 -4.03 4.15
C VAL A 54 11.25 -5.46 3.83
N ILE A 55 10.29 -6.33 3.52
CA ILE A 55 10.59 -7.71 3.15
C ILE A 55 11.41 -7.77 1.87
N GLU A 56 11.07 -6.98 0.86
CA GLU A 56 11.81 -6.94 -0.40
C GLU A 56 13.24 -6.46 -0.19
N ILE A 57 13.44 -5.44 0.65
CA ILE A 57 14.78 -4.95 0.98
C ILE A 57 15.57 -6.02 1.73
N ALA A 58 14.94 -6.72 2.68
CA ALA A 58 15.60 -7.79 3.41
C ALA A 58 16.04 -8.93 2.50
N HIS A 59 15.20 -9.30 1.53
CA HIS A 59 15.56 -10.31 0.53
C HIS A 59 16.71 -9.86 -0.33
N LEU A 60 16.72 -8.62 -0.76
CA LEU A 60 17.81 -8.06 -1.56
C LEU A 60 19.12 -8.07 -0.79
N ARG A 61 19.10 -7.66 0.47
CA ARG A 61 20.31 -7.67 1.33
C ARG A 61 20.81 -9.09 1.54
N ALA A 62 19.92 -10.03 1.80
CA ALA A 62 20.30 -11.43 1.99
C ALA A 62 20.95 -12.00 0.73
N SER A 63 20.41 -11.68 -0.43
CA SER A 63 20.95 -12.11 -1.72
C SER A 63 22.36 -11.56 -1.96
N LEU A 64 22.56 -10.28 -1.67
CA LEU A 64 23.84 -9.63 -1.85
C LEU A 64 24.90 -10.14 -0.85
N SER A 65 24.51 -10.32 0.42
CA SER A 65 25.41 -10.81 1.46
C SER A 65 25.74 -12.28 1.28
N GLY A 66 24.76 -13.08 0.89
CA GLY A 66 24.93 -14.53 0.71
C GLY A 66 26.00 -14.88 -0.32
N GLU A 67 26.10 -14.07 -1.35
CA GLU A 67 27.08 -14.32 -2.42
C GLU A 67 28.52 -14.13 -1.96
N ASN A 68 28.73 -13.38 -0.89
CA ASN A 68 30.06 -13.08 -0.38
C ASN A 68 30.59 -14.14 0.59
N TRP A 69 29.78 -15.12 0.90
CA TRP A 69 30.15 -16.19 1.83
C TRP A 69 30.75 -17.40 1.14
N GLY A 70 30.86 -17.34 -0.15
CA GLY A 70 31.34 -18.42 -0.99
C GLY A 70 32.72 -18.96 -0.71
#